data_f7533e0cf42010d8f6c14d0df681d3b6
#
_entry.id   f7533e0cf42010d8f6c14d0df681d3b6
#
_cell.length_a   1.000
_cell.length_b   1.000
_cell.length_c   1.000
_cell.angle_alpha   90.00
_cell.angle_beta   90.00
_cell.angle_gamma   90.00
#
_symmetry.space_group_name_H-M   'P 1'
#
loop_
_entity.id
_entity.type
_entity.pdbx_description
1 polymer ?
#
loop_
_entity_poly.entity_id
_entity_poly.type
_entity_poly.pdbx_seq_one_letter_code
_entity_poly.pdbx_strand_id
1 'polypeptide(L)'
;MVNSKILIVEDDFIVAIDLKIHLENMGYNVLDITDNGTDALNKTRETNPDLILMDINLKGDIDGIDTAWKINKLYHIPVIYLTGYNDKNTIKRANVTEPFGYIVKPFEDKDIQLLMGNGSLISYK
;
A
#
# COMPACT_ATOMS: atom_id res chain seq x y z
N MET A 1 -5.07 -5.78 14.09
CA MET A 1 -6.49 -5.53 14.22
C MET A 1 -7.22 -5.77 12.92
N VAL A 2 -8.25 -6.64 12.94
CA VAL A 2 -8.91 -7.07 11.70
C VAL A 2 -9.73 -5.96 11.03
N ASN A 3 -10.09 -4.90 11.74
CA ASN A 3 -10.87 -3.81 11.16
C ASN A 3 -10.00 -2.63 10.69
N SER A 4 -8.70 -2.84 10.58
CA SER A 4 -7.81 -1.78 10.10
C SER A 4 -8.23 -1.30 8.73
N LYS A 5 -8.12 0.00 8.54
CA LYS A 5 -8.55 0.67 7.30
C LYS A 5 -7.37 0.77 6.35
N ILE A 6 -7.56 0.25 5.14
CA ILE A 6 -6.49 0.18 4.14
C ILE A 6 -6.89 0.93 2.89
N LEU A 7 -5.98 1.75 2.38
CA LEU A 7 -6.11 2.39 1.08
C LEU A 7 -5.21 1.66 0.09
N ILE A 8 -5.75 1.30 -1.06
CA ILE A 8 -5.00 0.66 -2.14
C ILE A 8 -4.72 1.70 -3.22
N VAL A 9 -3.46 1.81 -3.63
CA VAL A 9 -3.04 2.71 -4.71
C VAL A 9 -2.37 1.85 -5.78
N GLU A 10 -3.10 1.56 -6.85
CA GLU A 10 -2.68 0.65 -7.90
C GLU A 10 -3.39 1.02 -9.20
N ASP A 11 -2.63 1.22 -10.28
CA ASP A 11 -3.20 1.60 -11.57
C ASP A 11 -3.68 0.41 -12.40
N ASP A 12 -3.28 -0.82 -12.05
CA ASP A 12 -3.86 -2.03 -12.66
C ASP A 12 -5.09 -2.43 -11.86
N PHE A 13 -6.26 -2.18 -12.44
CA PHE A 13 -7.53 -2.39 -11.74
C PHE A 13 -7.74 -3.85 -11.35
N ILE A 14 -7.30 -4.80 -12.18
CA ILE A 14 -7.45 -6.23 -11.88
C ILE A 14 -6.63 -6.60 -10.64
N VAL A 15 -5.39 -6.12 -10.57
CA VAL A 15 -4.54 -6.34 -9.40
C VAL A 15 -5.17 -5.71 -8.15
N ALA A 16 -5.68 -4.50 -8.28
CA ALA A 16 -6.29 -3.79 -7.16
C ALA A 16 -7.52 -4.51 -6.62
N ILE A 17 -8.39 -4.99 -7.50
CA ILE A 17 -9.60 -5.71 -7.09
C ILE A 17 -9.25 -7.05 -6.43
N ASP A 18 -8.28 -7.76 -7.00
CA ASP A 18 -7.83 -9.03 -6.42
C ASP A 18 -7.28 -8.81 -5.01
N LEU A 19 -6.46 -7.79 -4.83
CA LEU A 19 -5.91 -7.44 -3.53
C LEU A 19 -7.01 -7.07 -2.54
N LYS A 20 -7.99 -6.30 -2.98
CA LYS A 20 -9.13 -5.92 -2.13
C LYS A 20 -9.87 -7.16 -1.63
N ILE A 21 -10.14 -8.11 -2.52
CA ILE A 21 -10.86 -9.34 -2.16
C ILE A 21 -10.08 -10.12 -1.09
N HIS A 22 -8.77 -10.29 -1.29
CA HIS A 22 -7.93 -10.99 -0.32
C HIS A 22 -7.94 -10.29 1.05
N LEU A 23 -7.78 -8.98 1.05
CA LEU A 23 -7.75 -8.22 2.29
C LEU A 23 -9.09 -8.27 3.03
N GLU A 24 -10.18 -8.11 2.31
CA GLU A 24 -11.50 -8.15 2.93
C GLU A 24 -11.83 -9.53 3.49
N ASN A 25 -11.39 -10.59 2.81
CA ASN A 25 -11.54 -11.94 3.33
C ASN A 25 -10.75 -12.17 4.61
N MET A 26 -9.70 -11.40 4.82
CA MET A 26 -8.91 -11.46 6.07
C MET A 26 -9.47 -10.56 7.18
N GLY A 27 -10.55 -9.83 6.90
CA GLY A 27 -11.19 -8.96 7.89
C GLY A 27 -10.77 -7.51 7.85
N TYR A 28 -9.95 -7.10 6.89
CA TYR A 28 -9.56 -5.68 6.75
C TYR A 28 -10.66 -4.90 6.05
N ASN A 29 -10.68 -3.59 6.31
CA ASN A 29 -11.61 -2.68 5.67
C ASN A 29 -10.88 -1.89 4.58
N VAL A 30 -11.14 -2.20 3.32
CA VAL A 30 -10.56 -1.45 2.21
C VAL A 30 -11.40 -0.23 1.94
N LEU A 31 -10.84 0.94 2.21
CA LEU A 31 -11.56 2.21 2.11
C LEU A 31 -11.84 2.60 0.67
N ASP A 32 -10.86 2.42 -0.20
CA ASP A 32 -10.98 2.80 -1.59
C ASP A 32 -9.80 2.25 -2.38
N ILE A 33 -9.90 2.32 -3.69
CA ILE A 33 -8.81 2.06 -4.63
C ILE A 33 -8.60 3.34 -5.42
N THR A 34 -7.38 3.85 -5.42
CA THR A 34 -7.00 4.98 -6.25
C THR A 34 -5.95 4.52 -7.25
N ASP A 35 -5.85 5.20 -8.39
CA ASP A 35 -4.96 4.78 -9.47
C ASP A 35 -3.84 5.78 -9.76
N ASN A 36 -3.70 6.79 -8.94
CA ASN A 36 -2.64 7.80 -9.11
C ASN A 36 -2.29 8.45 -7.78
N GLY A 37 -1.12 9.11 -7.73
CA GLY A 37 -0.60 9.67 -6.50
C GLY A 37 -1.41 10.85 -5.96
N THR A 38 -1.90 11.71 -6.85
CA THR A 38 -2.68 12.88 -6.43
C THR A 38 -3.97 12.46 -5.73
N ASP A 39 -4.71 11.51 -6.30
CA ASP A 39 -5.92 11.00 -5.68
C ASP A 39 -5.61 10.26 -4.39
N ALA A 40 -4.49 9.54 -4.35
CA ALA A 40 -4.06 8.85 -3.14
C ALA A 40 -3.81 9.84 -1.99
N LEU A 41 -3.15 10.96 -2.27
CA LEU A 41 -2.91 11.98 -1.26
C LEU A 41 -4.22 12.59 -0.76
N ASN A 42 -5.13 12.90 -1.67
CA ASN A 42 -6.44 13.45 -1.30
C ASN A 42 -7.24 12.46 -0.47
N LYS A 43 -7.27 11.20 -0.88
CA LYS A 43 -8.02 10.17 -0.16
C LYS A 43 -7.41 9.90 1.22
N THR A 44 -6.08 9.95 1.32
CA THR A 44 -5.40 9.80 2.61
C THR A 44 -5.82 10.89 3.57
N ARG A 45 -5.86 12.14 3.11
CA ARG A 45 -6.29 13.26 3.93
C ARG A 45 -7.75 13.10 4.39
N GLU A 46 -8.60 12.66 3.47
CA GLU A 46 -10.05 12.54 3.74
C GLU A 46 -10.40 11.40 4.67
N THR A 47 -9.70 10.27 4.58
CA THR A 47 -10.12 9.05 5.25
C THR A 47 -9.18 8.58 6.36
N ASN A 48 -7.97 9.10 6.41
CA ASN A 48 -6.97 8.75 7.42
C ASN A 48 -6.81 7.23 7.58
N PRO A 49 -6.34 6.52 6.54
CA PRO A 49 -6.18 5.07 6.61
C PRO A 49 -5.10 4.66 7.62
N ASP A 50 -5.18 3.42 8.09
CA ASP A 50 -4.19 2.85 8.99
C ASP A 50 -2.96 2.35 8.24
N LEU A 51 -3.13 2.01 6.95
CA LEU A 51 -2.08 1.45 6.11
C LEU A 51 -2.39 1.76 4.66
N ILE A 52 -1.33 1.95 3.87
CA ILE A 52 -1.46 2.17 2.44
C ILE A 52 -0.66 1.10 1.71
N LEU A 53 -1.30 0.46 0.74
CA LEU A 53 -0.64 -0.46 -0.19
C LEU A 53 -0.41 0.30 -1.49
N MET A 54 0.85 0.48 -1.86
CA MET A 54 1.25 1.39 -2.94
C MET A 54 2.01 0.64 -4.02
N ASP A 55 1.51 0.69 -5.25
CA ASP A 55 2.26 0.18 -6.40
C ASP A 55 3.57 0.98 -6.53
N ILE A 56 4.70 0.28 -6.49
CA ILE A 56 6.01 0.92 -6.57
C ILE A 56 6.22 1.59 -7.93
N ASN A 57 5.57 1.08 -8.96
CA ASN A 57 5.65 1.59 -10.33
C ASN A 57 4.45 2.44 -10.73
N LEU A 58 3.76 3.02 -9.77
CA LEU A 58 2.62 3.86 -10.04
C LEU A 58 2.99 4.97 -11.01
N LYS A 59 2.17 5.16 -12.04
CA LYS A 59 2.40 6.17 -13.08
C LYS A 59 1.54 7.40 -12.83
N GLY A 60 1.86 8.49 -13.50
CA GLY A 60 1.13 9.74 -13.38
C GLY A 60 2.07 10.88 -13.05
N ASP A 61 1.52 12.00 -12.62
CA ASP A 61 2.29 13.21 -12.30
C ASP A 61 3.25 12.98 -11.15
N ILE A 62 2.86 12.15 -10.21
CA ILE A 62 3.68 11.77 -9.06
C ILE A 62 3.78 10.25 -9.06
N ASP A 63 4.99 9.70 -9.01
CA ASP A 63 5.13 8.25 -8.95
C ASP A 63 4.84 7.71 -7.54
N GLY A 64 4.82 6.37 -7.40
CA GLY A 64 4.49 5.73 -6.13
C GLY A 64 5.45 6.08 -5.01
N ILE A 65 6.73 6.19 -5.32
CA ILE A 65 7.76 6.50 -4.31
C ILE A 65 7.62 7.93 -3.81
N ASP A 66 7.44 8.89 -4.71
CA ASP A 66 7.22 10.29 -4.32
C ASP A 66 5.94 10.44 -3.52
N THR A 67 4.89 9.71 -3.92
CA THR A 67 3.62 9.72 -3.19
C THR A 67 3.80 9.17 -1.79
N ALA A 68 4.48 8.04 -1.65
CA ALA A 68 4.73 7.42 -0.35
C ALA A 68 5.56 8.33 0.56
N TRP A 69 6.56 9.01 -0.02
CA TRP A 69 7.39 9.93 0.75
C TRP A 69 6.54 11.06 1.32
N LYS A 70 5.65 11.64 0.52
CA LYS A 70 4.75 12.70 0.97
C LYS A 70 3.79 12.21 2.05
N ILE A 71 3.25 11.02 1.87
CA ILE A 71 2.35 10.43 2.87
C ILE A 71 3.07 10.24 4.20
N ASN A 72 4.30 9.71 4.15
CA ASN A 72 5.08 9.52 5.37
C ASN A 72 5.35 10.85 6.07
N LYS A 73 5.78 11.87 5.31
CA LYS A 73 6.11 13.18 5.89
C LYS A 73 4.89 13.90 6.45
N LEU A 74 3.75 13.82 5.77
CA LEU A 74 2.56 14.59 6.16
C LEU A 74 1.69 13.87 7.18
N TYR A 75 1.59 12.54 7.10
CA TYR A 75 0.58 11.79 7.86
C TYR A 75 1.16 10.68 8.73
N HIS A 76 2.41 10.29 8.51
CA HIS A 76 3.07 9.21 9.27
C HIS A 76 2.32 7.88 9.20
N ILE A 77 1.69 7.60 8.05
CA ILE A 77 0.95 6.36 7.83
C ILE A 77 1.92 5.35 7.18
N PRO A 78 1.98 4.11 7.68
CA PRO A 78 2.87 3.09 7.10
C PRO A 78 2.44 2.75 5.67
N VAL A 79 3.45 2.56 4.80
CA VAL A 79 3.25 2.19 3.40
C VAL A 79 3.92 0.86 3.15
N ILE A 80 3.19 -0.05 2.50
CA ILE A 80 3.74 -1.30 1.97
C ILE A 80 3.72 -1.17 0.45
N TYR A 81 4.87 -1.41 -0.18
CA TYR A 81 4.95 -1.35 -1.64
C TYR A 81 4.58 -2.69 -2.27
N LEU A 82 3.86 -2.62 -3.39
CA LEU A 82 3.62 -3.76 -4.27
C LEU A 82 4.68 -3.69 -5.37
N THR A 83 5.45 -4.75 -5.57
CA THR A 83 6.62 -4.72 -6.45
C THR A 83 6.69 -5.98 -7.31
N GLY A 84 7.38 -5.91 -8.45
CA GLY A 84 7.67 -7.07 -9.30
C GLY A 84 9.12 -7.50 -9.16
N TYR A 85 9.46 -8.62 -9.81
CA TYR A 85 10.81 -9.19 -9.72
C TYR A 85 11.89 -8.29 -10.31
N ASN A 86 11.53 -7.40 -11.25
CA ASN A 86 12.50 -6.59 -11.97
C ASN A 86 12.71 -5.20 -11.38
N ASP A 87 12.25 -4.97 -10.17
CA ASP A 87 12.22 -3.63 -9.58
C ASP A 87 13.40 -3.32 -8.66
N LYS A 88 14.55 -3.97 -8.86
CA LYS A 88 15.70 -3.83 -7.94
C LYS A 88 16.16 -2.38 -7.75
N ASN A 89 16.30 -1.64 -8.86
CA ASN A 89 16.74 -0.25 -8.76
C ASN A 89 15.69 0.65 -8.13
N THR A 90 14.42 0.37 -8.42
CA THR A 90 13.31 1.11 -7.85
C THR A 90 13.22 0.86 -6.35
N ILE A 91 13.49 -0.36 -5.90
CA ILE A 91 13.49 -0.72 -4.48
C ILE A 91 14.55 0.07 -3.72
N LYS A 92 15.72 0.30 -4.32
CA LYS A 92 16.74 1.12 -3.68
C LYS A 92 16.25 2.55 -3.39
N ARG A 93 15.54 3.15 -4.34
CA ARG A 93 14.91 4.46 -4.13
C ARG A 93 13.83 4.38 -3.06
N ALA A 94 13.01 3.33 -3.12
CA ALA A 94 11.90 3.17 -2.20
C ALA A 94 12.35 2.99 -0.75
N ASN A 95 13.50 2.34 -0.53
CA ASN A 95 14.02 2.14 0.83
C ASN A 95 14.26 3.46 1.56
N VAL A 96 14.58 4.53 0.84
CA VAL A 96 14.79 5.86 1.45
C VAL A 96 13.51 6.37 2.12
N THR A 97 12.34 5.93 1.66
CA THR A 97 11.06 6.33 2.25
C THR A 97 10.69 5.56 3.51
N GLU A 98 11.55 4.62 3.91
CA GLU A 98 11.34 3.80 5.11
C GLU A 98 9.99 3.09 5.10
N PRO A 99 9.72 2.23 4.09
CA PRO A 99 8.44 1.54 4.01
C PRO A 99 8.30 0.51 5.12
N PHE A 100 7.07 0.16 5.42
CA PHE A 100 6.78 -0.93 6.36
C PHE A 100 7.22 -2.28 5.81
N GLY A 101 7.14 -2.45 4.50
CA GLY A 101 7.56 -3.67 3.82
C GLY A 101 7.24 -3.66 2.35
N TYR A 102 7.42 -4.83 1.74
CA TYR A 102 7.20 -5.06 0.31
C TYR A 102 6.40 -6.33 0.11
N ILE A 103 5.50 -6.33 -0.85
CA ILE A 103 4.78 -7.53 -1.31
C ILE A 103 5.10 -7.69 -2.78
N VAL A 104 5.61 -8.87 -3.17
CA VAL A 104 6.02 -9.16 -4.54
C VAL A 104 4.83 -9.71 -5.32
N LYS A 105 4.59 -9.17 -6.51
CA LYS A 105 3.56 -9.66 -7.43
C LYS A 105 4.12 -10.82 -8.26
N PRO A 106 3.33 -11.86 -8.53
CA PRO A 106 1.99 -12.12 -8.01
C PRO A 106 2.05 -12.54 -6.54
N PHE A 107 1.09 -12.06 -5.75
CA PHE A 107 1.07 -12.34 -4.33
C PHE A 107 0.02 -13.40 -3.99
N GLU A 108 0.21 -14.02 -2.82
CA GLU A 108 -0.73 -14.97 -2.24
C GLU A 108 -1.12 -14.49 -0.85
N ASP A 109 -2.15 -15.10 -0.26
CA ASP A 109 -2.60 -14.75 1.08
C ASP A 109 -1.48 -14.82 2.11
N LYS A 110 -0.61 -15.83 2.00
CA LYS A 110 0.50 -16.00 2.95
C LYS A 110 1.48 -14.82 2.91
N ASP A 111 1.67 -14.22 1.74
CA ASP A 111 2.58 -13.07 1.61
C ASP A 111 2.04 -11.88 2.38
N ILE A 112 0.74 -11.66 2.29
CA ILE A 112 0.08 -10.59 3.02
C ILE A 112 0.10 -10.88 4.52
N GLN A 113 -0.21 -12.11 4.91
CA GLN A 113 -0.26 -12.51 6.32
C GLN A 113 1.10 -12.41 7.00
N LEU A 114 2.17 -12.80 6.31
CA LEU A 114 3.53 -12.72 6.86
C LEU A 114 3.90 -11.28 7.22
N LEU A 115 3.47 -10.34 6.40
CA LEU A 115 3.83 -8.94 6.61
C LEU A 115 2.87 -8.25 7.57
N MET A 116 1.59 -8.55 7.48
CA MET A 116 0.55 -7.84 8.24
C MET A 116 0.12 -8.57 9.52
N GLY A 117 0.44 -9.85 9.62
CA GLY A 117 0.22 -10.60 10.85
C GLY A 117 -1.22 -10.60 11.33
N ASN A 118 -2.19 -10.89 10.47
CA ASN A 118 -3.61 -10.82 10.81
C ASN A 118 -4.04 -9.45 11.35
N GLY A 119 -3.32 -8.40 10.94
CA GLY A 119 -3.61 -7.04 11.37
C GLY A 119 -2.94 -6.62 12.66
N SER A 120 -2.31 -7.56 13.39
CA SER A 120 -1.70 -7.21 14.68
C SER A 120 -0.51 -6.28 14.55
N LEU A 121 0.26 -6.36 13.45
CA LEU A 121 1.38 -5.47 13.23
C LEU A 121 0.94 -4.02 13.08
N ILE A 122 -0.21 -3.79 12.45
CA ILE A 122 -0.73 -2.45 12.27
C ILE A 122 -1.15 -1.84 13.61
N SER A 123 -1.65 -2.66 14.51
CA SER A 123 -2.15 -2.16 15.80
C SER A 123 -1.06 -1.65 16.73
N TYR A 124 0.21 -1.87 16.40
CA TYR A 124 1.32 -1.31 17.16
C TYR A 124 1.70 0.10 16.72
N LYS A 125 1.03 0.65 15.75
CA LYS A 125 1.31 2.01 15.25
C LYS A 125 0.61 3.10 16.04
#